data_1a16f15050d5e26b77c2153b688bf49d
#
_entry.id   1a16f15050d5e26b77c2153b688bf49d
#
_cell.length_a   1.000
_cell.length_b   1.000
_cell.length_c   1.000
_cell.angle_alpha   90.00
_cell.angle_beta   90.00
_cell.angle_gamma   90.00
#
_symmetry.space_group_name_H-M   'P 1'
#
loop_
_entity.id
_entity.type
_entity.pdbx_description
1 polymer ?
#
loop_
_entity_poly.entity_id
_entity_poly.type
_entity_poly.pdbx_seq_one_letter_code
_entity_poly.pdbx_strand_id
1 'polypeptide(L)'
;MPGLQGHAILVGYGRVGSTIAAALRRHNLPLVLVEEDRHVADRARADALPVIWGDAAREEVLQAARPRQARLLILALPGAYEARQVMALVRAVNPTIEVAVRTHDDDEIAWLRQEGGVGLAVMGEREVALGMADFALQRLGVPASTAQATVDVLRARMPGEAAA
;
A
#
# COMPACT_ATOMS: atom_id res chain seq x y z
N MET A 1 -15.59 -11.05 -12.61
CA MET A 1 -15.67 -11.62 -11.25
C MET A 1 -17.02 -11.24 -10.64
N PRO A 2 -18.05 -12.05 -10.75
CA PRO A 2 -19.36 -11.75 -10.17
C PRO A 2 -19.26 -11.79 -8.64
N GLY A 3 -19.88 -10.81 -7.98
CA GLY A 3 -19.97 -10.79 -6.52
C GLY A 3 -18.87 -10.08 -5.74
N LEU A 4 -17.86 -9.51 -6.40
CA LEU A 4 -16.78 -8.79 -5.70
C LEU A 4 -17.29 -7.43 -5.20
N GLN A 5 -17.45 -7.27 -3.90
CA GLN A 5 -17.89 -6.05 -3.22
C GLN A 5 -17.12 -5.85 -1.91
N GLY A 6 -16.87 -4.60 -1.55
CA GLY A 6 -16.14 -4.27 -0.32
C GLY A 6 -14.71 -4.79 -0.28
N HIS A 7 -14.15 -5.10 -1.43
CA HIS A 7 -12.83 -5.71 -1.60
C HIS A 7 -11.71 -4.67 -1.60
N ALA A 8 -10.49 -5.15 -1.42
CA ALA A 8 -9.29 -4.39 -1.68
C ALA A 8 -8.85 -4.57 -3.15
N ILE A 9 -8.45 -3.47 -3.80
CA ILE A 9 -7.69 -3.50 -5.04
C ILE A 9 -6.22 -3.35 -4.68
N LEU A 10 -5.42 -4.37 -4.95
CA LEU A 10 -3.98 -4.36 -4.74
C LEU A 10 -3.29 -4.19 -6.09
N VAL A 11 -2.47 -3.16 -6.24
CA VAL A 11 -1.70 -2.91 -7.45
C VAL A 11 -0.22 -3.21 -7.19
N GLY A 12 0.32 -4.17 -7.92
CA GLY A 12 1.67 -4.68 -7.79
C GLY A 12 1.79 -5.90 -6.85
N TYR A 13 2.52 -6.93 -7.31
CA TYR A 13 2.73 -8.20 -6.58
C TYR A 13 4.22 -8.51 -6.39
N GLY A 14 5.01 -7.49 -6.10
CA GLY A 14 6.39 -7.65 -5.64
C GLY A 14 6.45 -8.11 -4.17
N ARG A 15 7.58 -7.88 -3.51
CA ARG A 15 7.79 -8.26 -2.09
C ARG A 15 6.76 -7.64 -1.15
N VAL A 16 6.42 -6.38 -1.35
CA VAL A 16 5.43 -5.67 -0.51
C VAL A 16 4.02 -6.19 -0.82
N GLY A 17 3.61 -6.20 -2.08
CA GLY A 17 2.27 -6.64 -2.49
C GLY A 17 1.96 -8.08 -2.12
N SER A 18 2.91 -9.01 -2.31
CA SER A 18 2.72 -10.41 -1.92
C SER A 18 2.53 -10.60 -0.42
N THR A 19 3.26 -9.84 0.40
CA THR A 19 3.10 -9.84 1.86
C THR A 19 1.72 -9.33 2.28
N ILE A 20 1.26 -8.24 1.67
CA ILE A 20 -0.08 -7.69 1.92
C ILE A 20 -1.17 -8.69 1.51
N ALA A 21 -1.05 -9.28 0.32
CA ALA A 21 -1.98 -10.29 -0.17
C ALA A 21 -2.07 -11.50 0.78
N ALA A 22 -0.94 -11.98 1.28
CA ALA A 22 -0.89 -13.07 2.25
C ALA A 22 -1.61 -12.71 3.56
N ALA A 23 -1.42 -11.49 4.06
CA ALA A 23 -2.09 -11.00 5.25
C ALA A 23 -3.62 -10.92 5.07
N LEU A 24 -4.09 -10.36 3.96
CA LEU A 24 -5.53 -10.25 3.65
C LEU A 24 -6.17 -11.64 3.51
N ARG A 25 -5.50 -12.57 2.83
CA ARG A 25 -5.98 -13.95 2.67
C ARG A 25 -6.08 -14.71 3.98
N ARG A 26 -5.15 -14.52 4.89
CA ARG A 26 -5.17 -15.15 6.22
C ARG A 26 -6.46 -14.82 7.00
N HIS A 27 -7.05 -13.68 6.71
CA HIS A 27 -8.30 -13.22 7.31
C HIS A 27 -9.51 -13.38 6.39
N ASN A 28 -9.37 -14.10 5.26
CA ASN A 28 -10.43 -14.30 4.25
C ASN A 28 -11.02 -12.97 3.73
N LEU A 29 -10.21 -11.91 3.69
CA LEU A 29 -10.63 -10.61 3.18
C LEU A 29 -10.61 -10.63 1.65
N PRO A 30 -11.67 -10.12 0.98
CA PRO A 30 -11.74 -10.13 -0.47
C PRO A 30 -10.74 -9.15 -1.06
N LEU A 31 -9.96 -9.61 -2.05
CA LEU A 31 -9.03 -8.78 -2.79
C LEU A 31 -9.02 -9.15 -4.27
N VAL A 32 -8.63 -8.20 -5.10
CA VAL A 32 -8.26 -8.40 -6.50
C VAL A 32 -6.90 -7.77 -6.73
N LEU A 33 -6.02 -8.51 -7.40
CA LEU A 33 -4.69 -8.04 -7.78
C LEU A 33 -4.71 -7.49 -9.20
N VAL A 34 -4.08 -6.34 -9.42
CA VAL A 34 -3.71 -5.84 -10.75
C VAL A 34 -2.19 -5.88 -10.87
N GLU A 35 -1.67 -6.55 -11.90
CA GLU A 35 -0.23 -6.76 -12.09
C GLU A 35 0.10 -6.69 -13.59
N GLU A 36 1.07 -5.86 -13.95
CA GLU A 36 1.48 -5.66 -15.34
C GLU A 36 2.48 -6.70 -15.85
N ASP A 37 3.37 -7.19 -14.97
CA ASP A 37 4.30 -8.26 -15.33
C ASP A 37 3.57 -9.59 -15.42
N ARG A 38 3.61 -10.18 -16.61
CA ARG A 38 2.93 -11.45 -16.89
C ARG A 38 3.42 -12.59 -16.02
N HIS A 39 4.73 -12.70 -15.80
CA HIS A 39 5.29 -13.79 -15.00
C HIS A 39 4.90 -13.64 -13.52
N VAL A 40 4.86 -12.41 -13.03
CA VAL A 40 4.40 -12.11 -11.67
C VAL A 40 2.91 -12.40 -11.53
N ALA A 41 2.10 -12.00 -12.50
CA ALA A 41 0.67 -12.31 -12.54
C ALA A 41 0.38 -13.82 -12.57
N ASP A 42 1.15 -14.57 -13.34
CA ASP A 42 0.99 -16.05 -13.41
C ASP A 42 1.38 -16.73 -12.08
N ARG A 43 2.41 -16.25 -11.39
CA ARG A 43 2.72 -16.71 -10.02
C ARG A 43 1.58 -16.43 -9.04
N ALA A 44 1.04 -15.22 -9.06
CA ALA A 44 -0.08 -14.88 -8.20
C ALA A 44 -1.33 -15.73 -8.48
N ARG A 45 -1.59 -16.11 -9.74
CA ARG A 45 -2.66 -17.05 -10.09
C ARG A 45 -2.39 -18.45 -9.55
N ALA A 46 -1.13 -18.90 -9.60
CA ALA A 46 -0.74 -20.19 -9.01
C ALA A 46 -0.98 -20.21 -7.49
N ASP A 47 -0.86 -19.05 -6.83
CA ASP A 47 -1.22 -18.85 -5.42
C ASP A 47 -2.74 -18.71 -5.21
N ALA A 48 -3.57 -18.99 -6.22
CA ALA A 48 -5.03 -18.87 -6.20
C ALA A 48 -5.56 -17.45 -5.89
N LEU A 49 -4.83 -16.42 -6.29
CA LEU A 49 -5.30 -15.05 -6.21
C LEU A 49 -6.15 -14.68 -7.43
N PRO A 50 -7.21 -13.87 -7.27
CA PRO A 50 -7.90 -13.26 -8.40
C PRO A 50 -7.01 -12.15 -8.99
N VAL A 51 -6.51 -12.36 -10.21
CA VAL A 51 -5.54 -11.48 -10.88
C VAL A 51 -6.11 -10.92 -12.18
N ILE A 52 -5.99 -9.62 -12.34
CA ILE A 52 -6.13 -8.90 -13.60
C ILE A 52 -4.73 -8.58 -14.09
N TRP A 53 -4.39 -9.11 -15.26
CA TRP A 53 -3.12 -8.80 -15.90
C TRP A 53 -3.25 -7.54 -16.74
N GLY A 54 -2.39 -6.58 -16.51
CA GLY A 54 -2.30 -5.34 -17.27
C GLY A 54 -1.81 -4.16 -16.45
N ASP A 55 -1.59 -3.05 -17.13
CA ASP A 55 -1.20 -1.79 -16.54
C ASP A 55 -2.41 -1.14 -15.83
N ALA A 56 -2.29 -0.90 -14.53
CA ALA A 56 -3.33 -0.30 -13.71
C ALA A 56 -3.62 1.18 -14.06
N ALA A 57 -2.71 1.86 -14.76
CA ALA A 57 -2.94 3.21 -15.28
C ALA A 57 -3.87 3.22 -16.51
N ARG A 58 -4.25 2.06 -17.04
CA ARG A 58 -5.23 1.93 -18.11
C ARG A 58 -6.63 1.75 -17.54
N GLU A 59 -7.54 2.58 -17.99
CA GLU A 59 -8.91 2.58 -17.47
C GLU A 59 -9.61 1.22 -17.63
N GLU A 60 -9.42 0.56 -18.77
CA GLU A 60 -10.07 -0.74 -19.05
C GLU A 60 -9.59 -1.84 -18.07
N VAL A 61 -8.30 -1.83 -17.73
CA VAL A 61 -7.70 -2.77 -16.76
C VAL A 61 -8.26 -2.50 -15.37
N LEU A 62 -8.31 -1.23 -14.98
CA LEU A 62 -8.77 -0.82 -13.67
C LEU A 62 -10.27 -1.07 -13.48
N GLN A 63 -11.10 -0.86 -14.52
CA GLN A 63 -12.53 -1.15 -14.48
C GLN A 63 -12.83 -2.63 -14.23
N ALA A 64 -11.97 -3.54 -14.72
CA ALA A 64 -12.09 -4.96 -14.44
C ALA A 64 -11.92 -5.29 -12.93
N ALA A 65 -11.18 -4.43 -12.19
CA ALA A 65 -11.03 -4.53 -10.75
C ALA A 65 -12.25 -3.98 -9.96
N ARG A 66 -13.26 -3.44 -10.64
CA ARG A 66 -14.51 -2.94 -10.06
C ARG A 66 -14.30 -1.86 -8.98
N PRO A 67 -13.63 -0.75 -9.29
CA PRO A 67 -13.24 0.26 -8.32
C PRO A 67 -14.44 0.92 -7.61
N ARG A 68 -15.62 0.99 -8.26
CA ARG A 68 -16.85 1.52 -7.64
C ARG A 68 -17.31 0.74 -6.41
N GLN A 69 -17.04 -0.56 -6.38
CA GLN A 69 -17.43 -1.48 -5.30
C GLN A 69 -16.29 -1.78 -4.33
N ALA A 70 -15.09 -1.28 -4.60
CA ALA A 70 -13.94 -1.46 -3.73
C ALA A 70 -14.01 -0.55 -2.49
N ARG A 71 -13.46 -1.05 -1.39
CA ARG A 71 -13.37 -0.30 -0.13
C ARG A 71 -11.97 0.28 0.08
N LEU A 72 -10.96 -0.35 -0.49
CA LEU A 72 -9.56 0.02 -0.27
C LEU A 72 -8.77 -0.13 -1.57
N LEU A 73 -7.95 0.86 -1.88
CA LEU A 73 -6.93 0.81 -2.92
C LEU A 73 -5.56 0.74 -2.27
N ILE A 74 -4.76 -0.25 -2.63
CA ILE A 74 -3.40 -0.43 -2.12
C ILE A 74 -2.43 -0.34 -3.27
N LEU A 75 -1.60 0.70 -3.28
CA LEU A 75 -0.61 0.96 -4.32
C LEU A 75 0.77 0.52 -3.82
N ALA A 76 1.15 -0.72 -4.16
CA ALA A 76 2.45 -1.31 -3.83
C ALA A 76 3.48 -1.12 -4.97
N LEU A 77 3.23 -0.13 -5.84
CA LEU A 77 4.09 0.23 -6.97
C LEU A 77 5.35 0.98 -6.50
N PRO A 78 6.50 0.81 -7.19
CA PRO A 78 7.69 1.59 -6.88
C PRO A 78 7.62 3.04 -7.38
N GLY A 79 6.80 3.34 -8.38
CA GLY A 79 6.72 4.65 -9.05
C GLY A 79 5.64 5.56 -8.49
N ALA A 80 6.04 6.76 -8.07
CA ALA A 80 5.15 7.79 -7.57
C ALA A 80 4.16 8.28 -8.63
N TYR A 81 4.63 8.46 -9.85
CA TYR A 81 3.82 8.97 -10.95
C TYR A 81 2.68 8.02 -11.32
N GLU A 82 2.99 6.73 -11.47
CA GLU A 82 2.00 5.69 -11.76
C GLU A 82 0.98 5.56 -10.62
N ALA A 83 1.43 5.63 -9.36
CA ALA A 83 0.54 5.61 -8.21
C ALA A 83 -0.47 6.76 -8.24
N ARG A 84 -0.05 7.98 -8.59
CA ARG A 84 -0.94 9.14 -8.74
C ARG A 84 -1.95 8.97 -9.86
N GLN A 85 -1.54 8.41 -11.01
CA GLN A 85 -2.44 8.14 -12.12
C GLN A 85 -3.51 7.13 -11.74
N VAL A 86 -3.13 6.01 -11.15
CA VAL A 86 -4.09 4.98 -10.70
C VAL A 86 -5.05 5.55 -9.66
N MET A 87 -4.54 6.30 -8.70
CA MET A 87 -5.35 6.95 -7.67
C MET A 87 -6.38 7.92 -8.28
N ALA A 88 -5.98 8.73 -9.25
CA ALA A 88 -6.88 9.65 -9.95
C ALA A 88 -8.01 8.92 -10.69
N LEU A 89 -7.69 7.85 -11.42
CA LEU A 89 -8.66 7.03 -12.13
C LEU A 89 -9.67 6.36 -11.18
N VAL A 90 -9.19 5.80 -10.07
CA VAL A 90 -10.08 5.17 -9.09
C VAL A 90 -10.99 6.19 -8.43
N ARG A 91 -10.47 7.35 -8.03
CA ARG A 91 -11.25 8.40 -7.38
C ARG A 91 -12.26 9.07 -8.29
N ALA A 92 -12.04 9.08 -9.60
CA ALA A 92 -13.02 9.56 -10.56
C ALA A 92 -14.34 8.77 -10.49
N VAL A 93 -14.29 7.50 -10.09
CA VAL A 93 -15.47 6.61 -10.00
C VAL A 93 -15.84 6.20 -8.55
N ASN A 94 -14.93 6.40 -7.61
CA ASN A 94 -15.11 6.14 -6.17
C ASN A 94 -14.36 7.21 -5.35
N PRO A 95 -14.92 8.41 -5.20
CA PRO A 95 -14.22 9.54 -4.58
C PRO A 95 -13.85 9.34 -3.11
N THR A 96 -14.54 8.44 -2.41
CA THR A 96 -14.37 8.21 -0.97
C THR A 96 -13.52 6.98 -0.66
N ILE A 97 -12.94 6.34 -1.68
CA ILE A 97 -12.13 5.14 -1.45
C ILE A 97 -10.92 5.46 -0.57
N GLU A 98 -10.70 4.62 0.42
CA GLU A 98 -9.47 4.68 1.21
C GLU A 98 -8.27 4.24 0.37
N VAL A 99 -7.13 4.93 0.54
CA VAL A 99 -5.92 4.63 -0.23
C VAL A 99 -4.75 4.42 0.73
N ALA A 100 -4.04 3.32 0.52
CA ALA A 100 -2.73 3.07 1.10
C ALA A 100 -1.70 3.08 -0.04
N VAL A 101 -0.65 3.87 0.11
CA VAL A 101 0.36 4.04 -0.94
C VAL A 101 1.77 3.94 -0.39
N ARG A 102 2.62 3.25 -1.13
CA ARG A 102 4.06 3.20 -0.91
C ARG A 102 4.74 4.29 -1.73
N THR A 103 5.70 4.97 -1.13
CA THR A 103 6.57 5.94 -1.82
C THR A 103 8.02 5.74 -1.43
N HIS A 104 8.93 6.38 -2.15
CA HIS A 104 10.37 6.45 -1.87
C HIS A 104 10.83 7.89 -1.59
N ASP A 105 9.91 8.86 -1.62
CA ASP A 105 10.20 10.28 -1.56
C ASP A 105 9.50 10.93 -0.38
N ASP A 106 10.26 11.66 0.45
CA ASP A 106 9.74 12.38 1.61
C ASP A 106 8.80 13.53 1.22
N ASP A 107 9.11 14.26 0.15
CA ASP A 107 8.27 15.34 -0.35
C ASP A 107 6.92 14.80 -0.85
N GLU A 108 6.94 13.60 -1.42
CA GLU A 108 5.72 12.92 -1.84
C GLU A 108 4.85 12.47 -0.67
N ILE A 109 5.44 12.02 0.44
CA ILE A 109 4.67 11.68 1.65
C ILE A 109 3.88 12.90 2.14
N ALA A 110 4.52 14.07 2.17
CA ALA A 110 3.86 15.30 2.59
C ALA A 110 2.66 15.62 1.69
N TRP A 111 2.86 15.58 0.38
CA TRP A 111 1.79 15.80 -0.60
C TRP A 111 0.66 14.77 -0.47
N LEU A 112 0.98 13.49 -0.39
CA LEU A 112 0.00 12.40 -0.27
C LEU A 112 -0.89 12.56 0.97
N ARG A 113 -0.32 12.96 2.09
CA ARG A 113 -1.07 13.14 3.34
C ARG A 113 -1.94 14.40 3.33
N GLN A 114 -1.44 15.51 2.81
CA GLN A 114 -2.11 16.81 2.87
C GLN A 114 -3.09 17.00 1.70
N GLU A 115 -2.61 16.83 0.48
CA GLU A 115 -3.39 17.12 -0.73
C GLU A 115 -3.95 15.84 -1.36
N GLY A 116 -3.20 14.74 -1.29
CA GLY A 116 -3.62 13.44 -1.81
C GLY A 116 -4.74 12.77 -1.02
N GLY A 117 -4.98 13.19 0.24
CA GLY A 117 -6.05 12.66 1.08
C GLY A 117 -5.99 11.14 1.24
N VAL A 118 -4.79 10.56 1.34
CA VAL A 118 -4.60 9.11 1.53
C VAL A 118 -4.69 8.74 3.02
N GLY A 119 -5.25 7.56 3.30
CA GLY A 119 -5.33 7.03 4.65
C GLY A 119 -3.97 6.58 5.19
N LEU A 120 -3.09 6.11 4.30
CA LEU A 120 -1.74 5.68 4.66
C LEU A 120 -0.75 5.99 3.53
N ALA A 121 0.31 6.73 3.84
CA ALA A 121 1.49 6.87 2.99
C ALA A 121 2.71 6.33 3.72
N VAL A 122 3.42 5.37 3.10
CA VAL A 122 4.54 4.65 3.72
C VAL A 122 5.78 4.74 2.86
N MET A 123 6.89 5.11 3.49
CA MET A 123 8.22 5.07 2.90
C MET A 123 8.97 3.84 3.41
N GLY A 124 9.41 2.99 2.49
CA GLY A 124 10.01 1.69 2.81
C GLY A 124 11.25 1.81 3.68
N GLU A 125 12.18 2.70 3.34
CA GLU A 125 13.42 2.94 4.06
C GLU A 125 13.16 3.43 5.49
N ARG A 126 12.13 4.25 5.68
CA ARG A 126 11.75 4.74 6.99
C ARG A 126 11.21 3.63 7.89
N GLU A 127 10.35 2.76 7.36
CA GLU A 127 9.84 1.62 8.11
C GLU A 127 10.95 0.61 8.48
N VAL A 128 11.92 0.41 7.59
CA VAL A 128 13.12 -0.37 7.91
C VAL A 128 13.90 0.28 9.06
N ALA A 129 14.15 1.58 9.00
CA ALA A 129 14.86 2.30 10.07
C ALA A 129 14.12 2.23 11.40
N LEU A 130 12.80 2.38 11.40
CA LEU A 130 11.96 2.27 12.60
C LEU A 130 12.00 0.86 13.20
N GLY A 131 11.95 -0.18 12.38
CA GLY A 131 12.10 -1.57 12.84
C GLY A 131 13.48 -1.86 13.46
N MET A 132 14.54 -1.32 12.87
CA MET A 132 15.90 -1.43 13.42
C MET A 132 16.05 -0.64 14.73
N ALA A 133 15.43 0.55 14.82
CA ALA A 133 15.44 1.35 16.03
C ALA A 133 14.71 0.65 17.18
N ASP A 134 13.54 0.07 16.92
CA ASP A 134 12.81 -0.74 17.92
C ASP A 134 13.68 -1.87 18.49
N PHE A 135 14.30 -2.64 17.61
CA PHE A 135 15.21 -3.72 18.01
C PHE A 135 16.39 -3.20 18.85
N ALA A 136 17.03 -2.10 18.40
CA ALA A 136 18.19 -1.53 19.09
C ALA A 136 17.81 -1.02 20.49
N LEU A 137 16.71 -0.30 20.63
CA LEU A 137 16.21 0.20 21.91
C LEU A 137 15.99 -0.95 22.91
N GLN A 138 15.32 -2.01 22.48
CA GLN A 138 15.07 -3.17 23.34
C GLN A 138 16.36 -3.88 23.75
N ARG A 139 17.34 -4.04 22.83
CA ARG A 139 18.63 -4.66 23.14
C ARG A 139 19.50 -3.81 24.06
N LEU A 140 19.31 -2.51 24.07
CA LEU A 140 20.00 -1.58 24.99
C LEU A 140 19.25 -1.35 26.33
N GLY A 141 18.20 -2.14 26.58
CA GLY A 141 17.52 -2.18 27.88
C GLY A 141 16.26 -1.32 27.98
N VAL A 142 15.80 -0.72 26.88
CA VAL A 142 14.51 -0.02 26.88
C VAL A 142 13.37 -1.06 26.86
N PRO A 143 12.37 -0.94 27.77
CA PRO A 143 11.22 -1.83 27.77
C PRO A 143 10.48 -1.81 26.42
N ALA A 144 9.97 -2.97 25.98
CA ALA A 144 9.33 -3.11 24.68
C ALA A 144 8.18 -2.10 24.43
N SER A 145 7.36 -1.84 25.44
CA SER A 145 6.28 -0.85 25.34
C SER A 145 6.80 0.58 25.14
N THR A 146 7.90 0.94 25.79
CA THR A 146 8.53 2.25 25.64
C THR A 146 9.24 2.38 24.30
N ALA A 147 9.91 1.33 23.84
CA ALA A 147 10.52 1.28 22.51
C ALA A 147 9.46 1.46 21.42
N GLN A 148 8.35 0.74 21.51
CA GLN A 148 7.24 0.87 20.58
C GLN A 148 6.65 2.30 20.58
N ALA A 149 6.40 2.88 21.75
CA ALA A 149 5.91 4.25 21.87
C ALA A 149 6.87 5.27 21.21
N THR A 150 8.19 5.08 21.38
CA THR A 150 9.21 5.90 20.74
C THR A 150 9.13 5.78 19.21
N VAL A 151 9.03 4.58 18.70
CA VAL A 151 8.90 4.31 17.26
C VAL A 151 7.62 4.92 16.68
N ASP A 152 6.51 4.86 17.40
CA ASP A 152 5.24 5.44 16.96
C ASP A 152 5.32 6.98 16.91
N VAL A 153 6.01 7.62 17.85
CA VAL A 153 6.28 9.06 17.80
C VAL A 153 7.13 9.42 16.58
N LEU A 154 8.21 8.64 16.33
CA LEU A 154 9.08 8.87 15.17
C LEU A 154 8.34 8.65 13.84
N ARG A 155 7.44 7.66 13.79
CA ARG A 155 6.59 7.40 12.61
C ARG A 155 5.62 8.54 12.33
N ALA A 156 5.06 9.16 13.36
CA ALA A 156 4.12 10.26 13.22
C ALA A 156 4.76 11.58 12.77
N ARG A 157 6.07 11.75 12.98
CA ARG A 157 6.78 12.98 12.56
C ARG A 157 6.80 13.13 11.05
N MET A 158 6.68 14.37 10.58
CA MET A 158 6.85 14.67 9.16
C MET A 158 8.33 14.54 8.76
N PRO A 159 8.62 14.14 7.50
CA PRO A 159 9.97 14.22 6.95
C PRO A 159 10.55 15.64 7.11
N GLY A 160 11.80 15.73 7.55
CA GLY A 160 12.49 17.02 7.72
C GLY A 160 12.32 17.68 9.10
N GLU A 161 11.46 17.19 9.98
CA GLU A 161 11.44 17.65 11.38
C GLU A 161 12.66 17.08 12.13
N ALA A 162 13.51 17.99 12.63
CA ALA A 162 14.68 17.59 13.41
C ALA A 162 14.26 16.79 14.65
N ALA A 163 15.06 15.76 14.97
CA ALA A 163 14.90 15.06 16.23
C ALA A 163 15.26 16.03 17.38
N ALA A 164 14.25 16.52 18.09
CA ALA A 164 14.44 17.29 19.32
C ALA A 164 14.75 16.33 20.49
#